data_641cf1d612a28ab0b16fb4d0f6fee8f7
#
_entry.id   641cf1d612a28ab0b16fb4d0f6fee8f7
#
_cell.length_a   1.000
_cell.length_b   1.000
_cell.length_c   1.000
_cell.angle_alpha   90.00
_cell.angle_beta   90.00
_cell.angle_gamma   90.00
#
_symmetry.space_group_name_H-M   'P 1'
#
loop_
_entity.id
_entity.type
_entity.pdbx_description
1 polymer ?
#
loop_
_entity_poly.entity_id
_entity_poly.type
_entity_poly.pdbx_seq_one_letter_code
_entity_poly.pdbx_strand_id
1 'polypeptide(L)'
;MKNLLFVLVLLFSISPKSTAQNSSVTSAGDIIQFVIPAAALSATLFCKEDEQKPTWQFIKTYGSAIIAAQVIKHVVLKPRPDGTDNYSFPSGHTTSAFAGAAFIQRKYGWAYGIPSYAMASFVGYSRVQAKKHDTWDVLGGATIGIASAYIFAKPYHESRVGLLFDKTKSSYTFGFTYAY
;
A
#
# COMPACT_ATOMS: atom_id res chain seq x y z
N MET A 1 -0.61 0.96 -23.21
CA MET A 1 -0.44 1.78 -21.99
C MET A 1 -1.32 3.03 -21.96
N LYS A 2 -1.56 3.74 -23.08
CA LYS A 2 -2.45 4.93 -23.12
C LYS A 2 -3.92 4.62 -22.78
N ASN A 3 -4.43 3.45 -23.11
CA ASN A 3 -5.84 3.08 -22.87
C ASN A 3 -6.13 2.73 -21.40
N LEU A 4 -5.11 2.30 -20.63
CA LEU A 4 -5.26 2.00 -19.20
C LEU A 4 -5.41 3.27 -18.35
N LEU A 5 -4.70 4.34 -18.74
CA LEU A 5 -4.80 5.65 -18.09
C LEU A 5 -6.19 6.28 -18.30
N PHE A 6 -6.78 6.09 -19.49
CA PHE A 6 -8.11 6.61 -19.83
C PHE A 6 -9.22 5.91 -19.02
N VAL A 7 -9.11 4.60 -18.80
CA VAL A 7 -10.05 3.83 -17.98
C VAL A 7 -9.98 4.26 -16.51
N LEU A 8 -8.77 4.54 -15.98
CA LEU A 8 -8.58 5.02 -14.61
C LEU A 8 -9.20 6.41 -14.39
N VAL A 9 -9.09 7.31 -15.37
CA VAL A 9 -9.68 8.66 -15.32
C VAL A 9 -11.21 8.60 -15.42
N LEU A 10 -11.76 7.68 -16.22
CA LEU A 10 -13.22 7.53 -16.37
C LEU A 10 -13.89 6.98 -15.09
N LEU A 11 -13.21 6.12 -14.34
CA LEU A 11 -13.72 5.59 -13.05
C LEU A 11 -13.82 6.67 -11.95
N PHE A 12 -13.03 7.74 -12.06
CA PHE A 12 -13.08 8.86 -11.12
C PHE A 12 -14.20 9.88 -11.42
N SER A 13 -14.80 9.82 -12.63
CA SER A 13 -15.81 10.80 -13.09
C SER A 13 -17.24 10.43 -12.72
N ILE A 14 -17.48 9.24 -12.17
CA ILE A 14 -18.80 8.83 -11.72
C ILE A 14 -18.96 9.23 -10.25
N SER A 15 -19.38 10.48 -10.01
CA SER A 15 -19.85 10.90 -8.68
C SER A 15 -21.34 10.56 -8.55
N PRO A 16 -21.72 9.51 -7.83
CA PRO A 16 -23.11 9.34 -7.46
C PRO A 16 -23.47 10.41 -6.43
N LYS A 17 -24.40 11.28 -6.78
CA LYS A 17 -25.07 12.16 -5.80
C LYS A 17 -25.96 11.26 -4.93
N SER A 18 -25.38 10.65 -3.88
CA SER A 18 -26.16 9.94 -2.87
C SER A 18 -26.09 10.75 -1.57
N THR A 19 -27.22 11.28 -1.16
CA THR A 19 -27.39 12.03 0.10
C THR A 19 -27.61 11.11 1.30
N ALA A 20 -27.62 9.80 1.12
CA ALA A 20 -27.64 8.84 2.22
C ALA A 20 -26.21 8.38 2.51
N GLN A 21 -25.70 8.72 3.70
CA GLN A 21 -24.45 8.19 4.22
C GLN A 21 -24.58 6.64 4.28
N ASN A 22 -23.96 5.95 3.32
CA ASN A 22 -24.08 4.50 3.22
C ASN A 22 -23.22 3.88 4.33
N SER A 23 -23.85 3.56 5.47
CA SER A 23 -23.20 3.00 6.65
C SER A 23 -22.38 1.75 6.32
N SER A 24 -22.84 0.94 5.37
CA SER A 24 -22.15 -0.27 4.93
C SER A 24 -20.81 0.03 4.26
N VAL A 25 -20.72 1.06 3.41
CA VAL A 25 -19.47 1.48 2.76
C VAL A 25 -18.47 2.00 3.79
N THR A 26 -18.94 2.77 4.74
CA THR A 26 -18.11 3.31 5.82
C THR A 26 -17.55 2.18 6.69
N SER A 27 -18.41 1.26 7.14
CA SER A 27 -18.02 0.09 7.94
C SER A 27 -17.05 -0.84 7.20
N ALA A 28 -17.29 -1.08 5.90
CA ALA A 28 -16.35 -1.85 5.09
C ALA A 28 -14.96 -1.17 5.02
N GLY A 29 -14.91 0.14 4.82
CA GLY A 29 -13.66 0.89 4.85
C GLY A 29 -12.95 0.83 6.21
N ASP A 30 -13.70 0.85 7.32
CA ASP A 30 -13.19 0.71 8.69
C ASP A 30 -12.54 -0.66 8.93
N ILE A 31 -13.10 -1.72 8.34
CA ILE A 31 -12.57 -3.07 8.46
C ILE A 31 -11.34 -3.23 7.54
N ILE A 32 -11.47 -2.86 6.26
CA ILE A 32 -10.43 -3.10 5.24
C ILE A 32 -9.13 -2.37 5.59
N GLN A 33 -9.16 -1.21 6.24
CA GLN A 33 -7.95 -0.50 6.68
C GLN A 33 -7.06 -1.32 7.62
N PHE A 34 -7.63 -2.30 8.34
CA PHE A 34 -6.89 -3.22 9.21
C PHE A 34 -6.57 -4.54 8.50
N VAL A 35 -7.44 -5.00 7.62
CA VAL A 35 -7.26 -6.27 6.89
C VAL A 35 -6.02 -6.22 6.00
N ILE A 36 -5.78 -5.12 5.27
CA ILE A 36 -4.63 -5.02 4.38
C ILE A 36 -3.30 -5.09 5.15
N PRO A 37 -3.04 -4.27 6.19
CA PRO A 37 -1.78 -4.38 6.94
C PRO A 37 -1.68 -5.69 7.73
N ALA A 38 -2.78 -6.26 8.20
CA ALA A 38 -2.77 -7.59 8.83
C ALA A 38 -2.35 -8.68 7.84
N ALA A 39 -2.86 -8.65 6.60
CA ALA A 39 -2.45 -9.56 5.54
C ALA A 39 -0.96 -9.37 5.19
N ALA A 40 -0.49 -8.13 5.11
CA ALA A 40 0.92 -7.82 4.88
C ALA A 40 1.82 -8.39 5.98
N LEU A 41 1.45 -8.18 7.25
CA LEU A 41 2.18 -8.75 8.39
C LEU A 41 2.17 -10.28 8.37
N SER A 42 1.01 -10.89 8.16
CA SER A 42 0.86 -12.35 8.09
C SER A 42 1.74 -12.93 6.99
N ALA A 43 1.76 -12.31 5.80
CA ALA A 43 2.63 -12.75 4.71
C ALA A 43 4.11 -12.75 5.11
N THR A 44 4.57 -11.78 5.93
CA THR A 44 5.97 -11.76 6.40
C THR A 44 6.31 -12.88 7.37
N LEU A 45 5.32 -13.45 8.06
CA LEU A 45 5.52 -14.55 9.00
C LEU A 45 5.58 -15.90 8.29
N PHE A 46 4.86 -16.05 7.17
CA PHE A 46 4.83 -17.29 6.39
C PHE A 46 5.94 -17.37 5.33
N CYS A 47 6.31 -16.24 4.73
CA CYS A 47 7.41 -16.16 3.78
C CYS A 47 8.72 -15.97 4.54
N LYS A 48 9.38 -17.07 4.92
CA LYS A 48 10.67 -17.04 5.59
C LYS A 48 11.76 -16.52 4.65
N GLU A 49 12.30 -15.39 4.96
CA GLU A 49 13.44 -14.77 4.29
C GLU A 49 14.42 -14.36 5.39
N ASP A 50 15.32 -15.28 5.74
CA ASP A 50 16.14 -15.18 6.96
C ASP A 50 17.06 -13.95 6.97
N GLU A 51 17.62 -13.58 5.82
CA GLU A 51 18.56 -12.44 5.74
C GLU A 51 17.89 -11.08 5.76
N GLN A 52 16.69 -10.92 5.18
CA GLN A 52 16.07 -9.60 5.01
C GLN A 52 15.15 -9.17 6.14
N LYS A 53 14.79 -10.05 7.08
CA LYS A 53 13.89 -9.79 8.20
C LYS A 53 12.61 -9.03 7.77
N PRO A 54 11.75 -9.63 6.93
CA PRO A 54 10.61 -8.95 6.31
C PRO A 54 9.63 -8.36 7.33
N THR A 55 9.42 -9.04 8.46
CA THR A 55 8.58 -8.55 9.55
C THR A 55 9.09 -7.22 10.10
N TRP A 56 10.42 -7.07 10.24
CA TRP A 56 11.02 -5.83 10.71
C TRP A 56 10.91 -4.70 9.67
N GLN A 57 10.99 -5.03 8.38
CA GLN A 57 10.71 -4.07 7.30
C GLN A 57 9.27 -3.58 7.36
N PHE A 58 8.31 -4.50 7.58
CA PHE A 58 6.91 -4.14 7.75
C PHE A 58 6.68 -3.22 8.96
N ILE A 59 7.24 -3.57 10.12
CA ILE A 59 7.12 -2.76 11.33
C ILE A 59 7.64 -1.34 11.10
N LYS A 60 8.79 -1.19 10.43
CA LYS A 60 9.34 0.12 10.08
C LYS A 60 8.43 0.87 9.11
N THR A 61 7.95 0.22 8.06
CA THR A 61 7.05 0.81 7.05
C THR A 61 5.77 1.31 7.71
N TYR A 62 5.08 0.41 8.39
CA TYR A 62 3.78 0.72 8.95
C TYR A 62 3.88 1.71 10.13
N GLY A 63 4.83 1.47 11.03
CA GLY A 63 5.06 2.33 12.18
C GLY A 63 5.44 3.76 11.77
N SER A 64 6.38 3.92 10.84
CA SER A 64 6.77 5.26 10.35
C SER A 64 5.61 5.98 9.64
N ALA A 65 4.81 5.26 8.83
CA ALA A 65 3.65 5.84 8.17
C ALA A 65 2.62 6.37 9.18
N ILE A 66 2.28 5.58 10.20
CA ILE A 66 1.32 5.99 11.23
C ILE A 66 1.87 7.15 12.07
N ILE A 67 3.13 7.08 12.50
CA ILE A 67 3.75 8.16 13.28
C ILE A 67 3.78 9.47 12.46
N ALA A 68 4.21 9.41 11.20
CA ALA A 68 4.23 10.58 10.33
C ALA A 68 2.84 11.18 10.14
N ALA A 69 1.82 10.34 9.90
CA ALA A 69 0.45 10.81 9.77
C ALA A 69 -0.06 11.48 11.06
N GLN A 70 0.26 10.94 12.23
CA GLN A 70 -0.14 11.52 13.50
C GLN A 70 0.55 12.85 13.77
N VAL A 71 1.86 12.93 13.52
CA VAL A 71 2.62 14.19 13.69
C VAL A 71 2.03 15.28 12.79
N ILE A 72 1.86 15.01 11.49
CA ILE A 72 1.33 15.98 10.53
C ILE A 72 -0.09 16.42 10.94
N LYS A 73 -0.93 15.50 11.37
CA LYS A 73 -2.28 15.76 11.83
C LYS A 73 -2.34 16.81 12.97
N HIS A 74 -1.42 16.71 13.91
CA HIS A 74 -1.34 17.65 15.05
C HIS A 74 -0.65 18.99 14.71
N VAL A 75 0.10 19.04 13.61
CA VAL A 75 0.74 20.28 13.12
C VAL A 75 -0.20 21.07 12.21
N VAL A 76 -0.90 20.39 11.29
CA VAL A 76 -1.72 21.04 10.25
C VAL A 76 -3.07 21.52 10.78
N LEU A 77 -3.67 20.84 11.76
CA LEU A 77 -4.94 21.19 12.42
C LEU A 77 -6.06 21.56 11.42
N LYS A 78 -6.24 20.75 10.37
CA LYS A 78 -7.26 20.98 9.35
C LYS A 78 -8.63 20.50 9.84
N PRO A 79 -9.70 21.34 9.77
CA PRO A 79 -11.04 20.92 10.15
C PRO A 79 -11.58 19.82 9.23
N ARG A 80 -12.35 18.88 9.80
CA ARG A 80 -13.03 17.85 9.00
C ARG A 80 -14.21 18.42 8.24
N PRO A 81 -14.54 17.83 7.07
CA PRO A 81 -15.73 18.24 6.30
C PRO A 81 -17.04 18.10 7.06
N ASP A 82 -17.14 17.18 8.04
CA ASP A 82 -18.32 17.00 8.89
C ASP A 82 -18.32 17.86 10.17
N GLY A 83 -17.26 18.65 10.38
CA GLY A 83 -17.14 19.55 11.53
C GLY A 83 -16.87 18.88 12.87
N THR A 84 -16.54 17.57 12.90
CA THR A 84 -16.38 16.82 14.17
C THR A 84 -15.12 17.18 14.94
N ASP A 85 -14.01 17.46 14.25
CA ASP A 85 -12.72 17.85 14.85
C ASP A 85 -11.82 18.58 13.84
N ASN A 86 -10.61 18.99 14.27
CA ASN A 86 -9.60 19.67 13.45
C ASN A 86 -8.44 18.75 13.06
N TYR A 87 -8.67 17.44 12.97
CA TYR A 87 -7.63 16.46 12.66
C TYR A 87 -7.92 15.74 11.34
N SER A 88 -8.31 16.50 10.30
CA SER A 88 -8.66 15.91 9.00
C SER A 88 -7.42 15.43 8.24
N PHE A 89 -6.38 16.25 8.13
CA PHE A 89 -5.22 15.94 7.27
C PHE A 89 -4.05 15.39 8.08
N PRO A 90 -3.42 14.33 7.57
CA PRO A 90 -3.84 13.41 6.51
C PRO A 90 -4.83 12.36 7.02
N SER A 91 -5.49 11.63 6.11
CA SER A 91 -6.40 10.54 6.48
C SER A 91 -5.64 9.35 7.05
N GLY A 92 -5.82 9.03 8.33
CA GLY A 92 -5.17 7.91 9.00
C GLY A 92 -5.60 6.55 8.46
N HIS A 93 -6.89 6.36 8.12
CA HIS A 93 -7.40 5.13 7.49
C HIS A 93 -6.72 4.88 6.14
N THR A 94 -6.60 5.92 5.33
CA THR A 94 -5.93 5.84 4.03
C THR A 94 -4.44 5.57 4.19
N THR A 95 -3.77 6.23 5.15
CA THR A 95 -2.35 5.98 5.44
C THR A 95 -2.11 4.52 5.81
N SER A 96 -2.93 3.96 6.70
CA SER A 96 -2.86 2.55 7.12
C SER A 96 -3.02 1.60 5.93
N ALA A 97 -4.09 1.78 5.16
CA ALA A 97 -4.39 0.91 4.02
C ALA A 97 -3.31 0.97 2.93
N PHE A 98 -2.84 2.18 2.57
CA PHE A 98 -1.82 2.35 1.54
C PHE A 98 -0.43 1.93 2.01
N ALA A 99 -0.09 2.05 3.29
CA ALA A 99 1.17 1.51 3.83
C ALA A 99 1.22 -0.03 3.71
N GLY A 100 0.12 -0.71 4.05
CA GLY A 100 0.00 -2.16 3.87
C GLY A 100 0.02 -2.57 2.39
N ALA A 101 -0.77 -1.90 1.54
CA ALA A 101 -0.84 -2.20 0.11
C ALA A 101 0.49 -1.96 -0.62
N ALA A 102 1.15 -0.85 -0.32
CA ALA A 102 2.45 -0.52 -0.89
C ALA A 102 3.55 -1.49 -0.41
N PHE A 103 3.49 -1.92 0.86
CA PHE A 103 4.39 -2.95 1.37
C PHE A 103 4.20 -4.27 0.61
N ILE A 104 2.96 -4.73 0.42
CA ILE A 104 2.65 -5.96 -0.33
C ILE A 104 3.17 -5.83 -1.77
N GLN A 105 2.91 -4.71 -2.43
CA GLN A 105 3.39 -4.47 -3.80
C GLN A 105 4.91 -4.45 -3.88
N ARG A 106 5.56 -3.72 -2.96
CA ARG A 106 7.01 -3.56 -2.96
C ARG A 106 7.73 -4.86 -2.64
N LYS A 107 7.17 -5.66 -1.71
CA LYS A 107 7.76 -6.93 -1.26
C LYS A 107 7.45 -8.07 -2.22
N TYR A 108 6.18 -8.24 -2.61
CA TYR A 108 5.69 -9.45 -3.31
C TYR A 108 5.28 -9.19 -4.77
N GLY A 109 5.44 -7.96 -5.26
CA GLY A 109 5.21 -7.62 -6.66
C GLY A 109 3.78 -7.18 -6.99
N TRP A 110 3.58 -6.82 -8.26
CA TRP A 110 2.35 -6.20 -8.72
C TRP A 110 1.14 -7.15 -8.79
N ALA A 111 1.36 -8.45 -8.90
CA ALA A 111 0.26 -9.44 -8.89
C ALA A 111 -0.56 -9.33 -7.59
N TYR A 112 0.10 -9.16 -6.45
CA TYR A 112 -0.53 -8.95 -5.15
C TYR A 112 -0.78 -7.46 -4.85
N GLY A 113 0.01 -6.58 -5.44
CA GLY A 113 -0.09 -5.14 -5.26
C GLY A 113 -1.37 -4.55 -5.85
N ILE A 114 -1.75 -4.95 -7.08
CA ILE A 114 -2.95 -4.41 -7.76
C ILE A 114 -4.21 -4.59 -6.91
N PRO A 115 -4.58 -5.80 -6.45
CA PRO A 115 -5.76 -5.97 -5.60
C PRO A 115 -5.64 -5.23 -4.27
N SER A 116 -4.44 -5.17 -3.68
CA SER A 116 -4.21 -4.44 -2.42
C SER A 116 -4.42 -2.94 -2.58
N TYR A 117 -3.92 -2.33 -3.66
CA TYR A 117 -4.15 -0.92 -3.96
C TYR A 117 -5.62 -0.63 -4.31
N ALA A 118 -6.33 -1.54 -4.98
CA ALA A 118 -7.75 -1.40 -5.23
C ALA A 118 -8.54 -1.32 -3.91
N MET A 119 -8.25 -2.21 -2.97
CA MET A 119 -8.85 -2.18 -1.63
C MET A 119 -8.47 -0.92 -0.84
N ALA A 120 -7.21 -0.48 -0.89
CA ALA A 120 -6.77 0.75 -0.24
C ALA A 120 -7.45 1.99 -0.83
N SER A 121 -7.65 2.03 -2.15
CA SER A 121 -8.39 3.10 -2.83
C SER A 121 -9.87 3.11 -2.41
N PHE A 122 -10.48 1.95 -2.23
CA PHE A 122 -11.83 1.85 -1.67
C PHE A 122 -11.89 2.40 -0.24
N VAL A 123 -10.89 2.17 0.60
CA VAL A 123 -10.81 2.79 1.94
C VAL A 123 -10.80 4.32 1.81
N GLY A 124 -9.96 4.89 0.94
CA GLY A 124 -9.93 6.34 0.70
C GLY A 124 -11.29 6.88 0.24
N TYR A 125 -11.93 6.22 -0.72
CA TYR A 125 -13.28 6.56 -1.19
C TYR A 125 -14.30 6.55 -0.05
N SER A 126 -14.28 5.53 0.80
CA SER A 126 -15.21 5.42 1.93
C SER A 126 -15.09 6.59 2.91
N ARG A 127 -13.88 7.16 3.08
CA ARG A 127 -13.66 8.34 3.96
C ARG A 127 -14.23 9.63 3.38
N VAL A 128 -14.09 9.80 2.06
CA VAL A 128 -14.69 10.96 1.38
C VAL A 128 -16.21 10.87 1.39
N GLN A 129 -16.77 9.68 1.11
CA GLN A 129 -18.21 9.46 1.15
C GLN A 129 -18.80 9.65 2.55
N ALA A 130 -18.09 9.24 3.60
CA ALA A 130 -18.46 9.46 4.99
C ALA A 130 -18.32 10.93 5.45
N LYS A 131 -17.85 11.84 4.59
CA LYS A 131 -17.53 13.24 4.91
C LYS A 131 -16.53 13.41 6.06
N LYS A 132 -15.78 12.35 6.39
CA LYS A 132 -14.74 12.40 7.43
C LYS A 132 -13.44 13.04 6.94
N HIS A 133 -13.18 12.96 5.63
CA HIS A 133 -12.00 13.46 4.97
C HIS A 133 -12.35 13.99 3.58
N ASP A 134 -11.61 14.96 3.07
CA ASP A 134 -11.67 15.34 1.67
C ASP A 134 -10.62 14.59 0.81
N THR A 135 -10.63 14.84 -0.48
CA THR A 135 -9.72 14.19 -1.42
C THR A 135 -8.25 14.46 -1.11
N TRP A 136 -7.91 15.67 -0.64
CA TRP A 136 -6.52 16.01 -0.29
C TRP A 136 -6.03 15.25 0.94
N ASP A 137 -6.91 15.01 1.92
CA ASP A 137 -6.58 14.21 3.11
C ASP A 137 -6.26 12.76 2.72
N VAL A 138 -7.04 12.23 1.77
CA VAL A 138 -6.85 10.88 1.22
C VAL A 138 -5.55 10.78 0.42
N LEU A 139 -5.28 11.74 -0.47
CA LEU A 139 -4.05 11.78 -1.25
C LEU A 139 -2.81 11.93 -0.35
N GLY A 140 -2.88 12.80 0.67
CA GLY A 140 -1.83 12.96 1.67
C GLY A 140 -1.55 11.65 2.41
N GLY A 141 -2.61 10.97 2.87
CA GLY A 141 -2.49 9.67 3.54
C GLY A 141 -1.90 8.59 2.64
N ALA A 142 -2.34 8.50 1.39
CA ALA A 142 -1.81 7.56 0.40
C ALA A 142 -0.31 7.81 0.13
N THR A 143 0.08 9.07 -0.05
CA THR A 143 1.48 9.44 -0.29
C THR A 143 2.38 9.03 0.87
N ILE A 144 1.98 9.28 2.12
CA ILE A 144 2.74 8.90 3.32
C ILE A 144 2.89 7.38 3.38
N GLY A 145 1.81 6.63 3.19
CA GLY A 145 1.82 5.16 3.23
C GLY A 145 2.75 4.57 2.15
N ILE A 146 2.63 5.04 0.91
CA ILE A 146 3.47 4.60 -0.22
C ILE A 146 4.93 4.95 0.03
N ALA A 147 5.24 6.20 0.38
CA ALA A 147 6.61 6.65 0.63
C ALA A 147 7.29 5.82 1.72
N SER A 148 6.60 5.54 2.83
CA SER A 148 7.13 4.70 3.90
C SER A 148 7.50 3.29 3.43
N ALA A 149 6.66 2.68 2.59
CA ALA A 149 6.95 1.36 2.03
C ALA A 149 8.17 1.38 1.11
N TYR A 150 8.30 2.38 0.26
CA TYR A 150 9.45 2.50 -0.65
C TYR A 150 10.78 2.79 0.07
N ILE A 151 10.72 3.42 1.26
CA ILE A 151 11.90 3.69 2.10
C ILE A 151 12.37 2.42 2.82
N PHE A 152 11.44 1.62 3.38
CA PHE A 152 11.81 0.55 4.31
C PHE A 152 11.64 -0.86 3.75
N ALA A 153 10.77 -1.09 2.75
CA ALA A 153 10.56 -2.40 2.18
C ALA A 153 11.50 -2.67 1.00
N LYS A 154 12.18 -3.81 1.04
CA LYS A 154 12.99 -4.33 -0.06
C LYS A 154 12.20 -5.40 -0.82
N PRO A 155 12.34 -5.51 -2.16
CA PRO A 155 11.74 -6.60 -2.93
C PRO A 155 12.11 -7.97 -2.36
N TYR A 156 11.21 -8.92 -2.49
CA TYR A 156 11.49 -10.32 -2.15
C TYR A 156 12.63 -10.83 -3.06
N HIS A 157 13.65 -11.42 -2.45
CA HIS A 157 14.75 -12.01 -3.21
C HIS A 157 14.33 -13.44 -3.58
N GLU A 158 13.79 -13.62 -4.78
CA GLU A 158 13.73 -14.97 -5.35
C GLU A 158 15.14 -15.40 -5.68
N SER A 159 15.53 -16.58 -5.18
CA SER A 159 16.74 -17.27 -5.64
C SER A 159 16.69 -17.44 -7.15
N ARG A 160 17.50 -16.69 -7.87
CA ARG A 160 17.57 -16.81 -9.34
C ARG A 160 18.43 -18.00 -9.71
N VAL A 161 17.84 -18.99 -10.34
CA VAL A 161 18.60 -20.04 -11.02
C VAL A 161 19.11 -19.46 -12.34
N GLY A 162 20.41 -19.27 -12.46
CA GLY A 162 21.07 -18.89 -13.72
C GLY A 162 21.67 -20.13 -14.40
N LEU A 163 21.38 -20.31 -15.68
CA LEU A 163 22.10 -21.31 -16.50
C LEU A 163 23.37 -20.68 -17.05
N LEU A 164 24.52 -21.28 -16.74
CA LEU A 164 25.82 -20.88 -17.28
C LEU A 164 26.18 -21.81 -18.41
N PHE A 165 26.48 -21.24 -19.57
CA PHE A 165 27.10 -21.93 -20.69
C PHE A 165 28.48 -21.30 -20.92
N ASP A 166 29.53 -22.03 -20.68
CA ASP A 166 30.87 -21.60 -21.01
C ASP A 166 31.50 -22.55 -22.04
N LYS A 167 32.12 -21.97 -23.07
CA LYS A 167 32.80 -22.68 -24.14
C LYS A 167 34.29 -22.33 -24.10
N THR A 168 35.08 -23.22 -23.63
CA THR A 168 36.53 -23.14 -23.75
C THR A 168 36.97 -23.90 -25.00
N LYS A 169 38.17 -23.63 -25.56
CA LYS A 169 38.66 -24.18 -26.84
C LYS A 169 38.56 -25.72 -26.98
N SER A 170 38.45 -26.46 -25.90
CA SER A 170 38.40 -27.93 -25.88
C SER A 170 37.25 -28.53 -25.05
N SER A 171 36.39 -27.72 -24.39
CA SER A 171 35.32 -28.26 -23.56
C SER A 171 34.12 -27.34 -23.50
N TYR A 172 32.96 -27.94 -23.33
CA TYR A 172 31.70 -27.22 -23.01
C TYR A 172 31.36 -27.47 -21.54
N THR A 173 31.23 -26.41 -20.77
CA THR A 173 30.80 -26.49 -19.37
C THR A 173 29.35 -26.00 -19.25
N PHE A 174 28.50 -26.89 -18.75
CA PHE A 174 27.14 -26.57 -18.40
C PHE A 174 27.07 -26.47 -16.89
N GLY A 175 26.60 -25.33 -16.38
CA GLY A 175 26.42 -25.11 -14.95
C GLY A 175 25.13 -24.41 -14.68
N PHE A 176 24.65 -24.47 -13.44
CA PHE A 176 23.59 -23.60 -12.93
C PHE A 176 24.12 -22.88 -11.70
N THR A 177 23.80 -21.60 -11.61
CA THR A 177 24.03 -20.82 -10.41
C THR A 177 22.70 -20.67 -9.69
N TYR A 178 22.73 -20.93 -8.40
CA TYR A 178 21.64 -20.65 -7.50
C TYR A 178 22.09 -19.52 -6.58
N ALA A 179 21.51 -18.31 -6.75
CA ALA A 179 21.78 -17.18 -5.88
C ALA A 179 20.69 -17.12 -4.81
N TYR A 180 21.11 -17.14 -3.57
CA TYR A 180 20.24 -16.95 -2.39
C TYR A 180 19.88 -15.49 -2.21
#